data_625f891f570f3b42d35fe327ae397277
#
_entry.id   625f891f570f3b42d35fe327ae397277
#
_cell.length_a   1.000
_cell.length_b   1.000
_cell.length_c   1.000
_cell.angle_alpha   90.00
_cell.angle_beta   90.00
_cell.angle_gamma   90.00
#
_symmetry.space_group_name_H-M   'P 1'
#
loop_
_entity.id
_entity.type
_entity.pdbx_description
1 polymer ?
#
loop_
_entity_poly.entity_id
_entity_poly.type
_entity_poly.pdbx_seq_one_letter_code
_entity_poly.pdbx_strand_id
1 'polypeptide(L)'
;VTGGTKGIGRAVALRFAREGAQVAIAARTSEDLDRVVGEIEAAGGQGEACQANLRDHGSLEAAVFRAVDFFGGATDVVVNCAGLVEFAPFDEIDVDAWERTLAVHLTGPYLVLAEALPSLRESDRAHVFNIGAALASDPGPGAALLAASKAGVAGFGRALHADLAPEGIRVTTVLPRLVDTPGLAPWKDRFEGSAISSPDTVANRIWDAYHADDAPLELEVD
;
A
#
# COMPACT_ATOMS: atom_id res chain seq x y z
N VAL A 1 -1.13 2.56 -7.16
CA VAL A 1 -0.97 2.73 -5.71
C VAL A 1 -2.33 2.82 -5.04
N THR A 2 -2.70 1.86 -4.19
CA THR A 2 -3.92 1.98 -3.39
C THR A 2 -3.69 2.89 -2.18
N GLY A 3 -4.72 3.68 -1.78
CA GLY A 3 -4.56 4.70 -0.73
C GLY A 3 -3.62 5.85 -1.14
N GLY A 4 -3.51 6.11 -2.45
CA GLY A 4 -2.56 7.06 -3.02
C GLY A 4 -2.82 8.54 -2.71
N THR A 5 -3.88 8.88 -1.99
CA THR A 5 -4.26 10.29 -1.75
C THR A 5 -3.70 10.91 -0.48
N LYS A 6 -3.16 10.10 0.46
CA LYS A 6 -2.65 10.57 1.77
C LYS A 6 -1.48 9.72 2.25
N GLY A 7 -0.73 10.23 3.22
CA GLY A 7 0.32 9.51 3.94
C GLY A 7 1.34 8.84 3.03
N ILE A 8 1.67 7.58 3.34
CA ILE A 8 2.68 6.80 2.62
C ILE A 8 2.31 6.65 1.14
N GLY A 9 1.05 6.32 0.82
CA GLY A 9 0.63 6.11 -0.59
C GLY A 9 0.82 7.35 -1.46
N ARG A 10 0.48 8.54 -0.94
CA ARG A 10 0.72 9.81 -1.65
C ARG A 10 2.23 10.06 -1.81
N ALA A 11 3.02 9.84 -0.77
CA ALA A 11 4.45 10.03 -0.84
C ALA A 11 5.11 9.10 -1.89
N VAL A 12 4.68 7.83 -1.95
CA VAL A 12 5.12 6.87 -2.98
C VAL A 12 4.72 7.35 -4.38
N ALA A 13 3.46 7.74 -4.57
CA ALA A 13 2.99 8.23 -5.86
C ALA A 13 3.84 9.41 -6.37
N LEU A 14 4.10 10.40 -5.50
CA LEU A 14 4.93 11.56 -5.84
C LEU A 14 6.41 11.21 -6.03
N ARG A 15 6.93 10.23 -5.28
CA ARG A 15 8.31 9.78 -5.44
C ARG A 15 8.56 9.19 -6.84
N PHE A 16 7.65 8.34 -7.30
CA PHE A 16 7.73 7.77 -8.65
C PHE A 16 7.47 8.83 -9.73
N ALA A 17 6.52 9.74 -9.51
CA ALA A 17 6.21 10.81 -10.44
C ALA A 17 7.40 11.73 -10.73
N ARG A 18 8.24 12.06 -9.74
CA ARG A 18 9.46 12.87 -9.89
C ARG A 18 10.47 12.27 -10.86
N GLU A 19 10.40 10.98 -11.12
CA GLU A 19 11.23 10.28 -12.10
C GLU A 19 10.51 10.05 -13.43
N GLY A 20 9.39 10.74 -13.65
CA GLY A 20 8.64 10.70 -14.90
C GLY A 20 7.70 9.51 -15.07
N ALA A 21 7.40 8.76 -14.00
CA ALA A 21 6.53 7.58 -14.09
C ALA A 21 5.07 7.94 -14.42
N GLN A 22 4.37 7.02 -15.09
CA GLN A 22 2.91 6.97 -15.11
C GLN A 22 2.43 6.38 -13.76
N VAL A 23 1.56 7.07 -13.06
CA VAL A 23 1.12 6.69 -11.71
C VAL A 23 -0.41 6.71 -11.62
N ALA A 24 -1.02 5.55 -11.51
CA ALA A 24 -2.42 5.42 -11.16
C ALA A 24 -2.59 5.35 -9.64
N ILE A 25 -3.48 6.15 -9.10
CA ILE A 25 -3.80 6.18 -7.67
C ILE A 25 -5.24 5.77 -7.42
N ALA A 26 -5.45 4.86 -6.46
CA ALA A 26 -6.78 4.39 -6.10
C ALA A 26 -7.17 4.87 -4.69
N ALA A 27 -8.36 5.49 -4.58
CA ALA A 27 -8.96 5.93 -3.33
C ALA A 27 -10.47 6.12 -3.48
N ARG A 28 -11.17 6.39 -2.36
CA ARG A 28 -12.64 6.50 -2.35
C ARG A 28 -13.17 7.85 -2.81
N THR A 29 -12.42 8.93 -2.58
CA THR A 29 -12.86 10.31 -2.74
C THR A 29 -12.29 10.89 -4.03
N SER A 30 -13.14 11.29 -4.98
CA SER A 30 -12.72 11.83 -6.28
C SER A 30 -11.95 13.14 -6.14
N GLU A 31 -12.38 14.04 -5.28
CA GLU A 31 -11.73 15.33 -5.06
C GLU A 31 -10.29 15.18 -4.53
N ASP A 32 -10.06 14.20 -3.64
CA ASP A 32 -8.72 13.88 -3.15
C ASP A 32 -7.85 13.27 -4.28
N LEU A 33 -8.45 12.44 -5.15
CA LEU A 33 -7.78 11.86 -6.31
C LEU A 33 -7.35 12.94 -7.30
N ASP A 34 -8.27 13.81 -7.72
CA ASP A 34 -8.00 14.89 -8.69
C ASP A 34 -6.90 15.82 -8.19
N ARG A 35 -6.94 16.17 -6.91
CA ARG A 35 -5.88 16.98 -6.28
C ARG A 35 -4.51 16.31 -6.39
N VAL A 36 -4.41 15.00 -6.08
CA VAL A 36 -3.11 14.31 -6.09
C VAL A 36 -2.65 14.00 -7.52
N VAL A 37 -3.56 13.78 -8.46
CA VAL A 37 -3.21 13.70 -9.89
C VAL A 37 -2.53 14.99 -10.33
N GLY A 38 -3.08 16.15 -9.99
CA GLY A 38 -2.43 17.44 -10.29
C GLY A 38 -1.05 17.58 -9.63
N GLU A 39 -0.84 17.04 -8.42
CA GLU A 39 0.47 17.02 -7.77
C GLU A 39 1.47 16.08 -8.48
N ILE A 40 1.00 14.92 -8.98
CA ILE A 40 1.80 13.97 -9.78
C ILE A 40 2.27 14.64 -11.07
N GLU A 41 1.38 15.32 -11.78
CA GLU A 41 1.70 16.05 -13.03
C GLU A 41 2.67 17.20 -12.76
N ALA A 42 2.45 17.95 -11.69
CA ALA A 42 3.36 19.04 -11.28
C ALA A 42 4.76 18.51 -10.88
N ALA A 43 4.85 17.27 -10.42
CA ALA A 43 6.11 16.61 -10.09
C ALA A 43 6.84 16.04 -11.33
N GLY A 44 6.25 16.05 -12.51
CA GLY A 44 6.83 15.59 -13.77
C GLY A 44 6.37 14.20 -14.24
N GLY A 45 5.47 13.54 -13.52
CA GLY A 45 4.85 12.29 -13.91
C GLY A 45 3.56 12.48 -14.73
N GLN A 46 2.89 11.37 -14.98
CA GLN A 46 1.52 11.35 -15.54
C GLN A 46 0.61 10.66 -14.51
N GLY A 47 -0.52 11.27 -14.18
CA GLY A 47 -1.42 10.80 -13.14
C GLY A 47 -2.72 10.22 -13.67
N GLU A 48 -3.23 9.14 -13.09
CA GLU A 48 -4.56 8.60 -13.36
C GLU A 48 -5.35 8.40 -12.06
N ALA A 49 -6.55 8.95 -12.02
CA ALA A 49 -7.48 8.81 -10.90
C ALA A 49 -8.35 7.56 -11.04
N CYS A 50 -8.19 6.60 -10.14
CA CYS A 50 -8.97 5.37 -10.09
C CYS A 50 -9.83 5.38 -8.83
N GLN A 51 -11.08 5.84 -8.92
CA GLN A 51 -11.97 5.80 -7.77
C GLN A 51 -12.30 4.36 -7.40
N ALA A 52 -12.00 3.97 -6.16
CA ALA A 52 -12.19 2.60 -5.68
C ALA A 52 -12.57 2.53 -4.20
N ASN A 53 -13.47 1.59 -3.89
CA ASN A 53 -13.71 1.11 -2.54
C ASN A 53 -13.13 -0.30 -2.41
N LEU A 54 -12.10 -0.48 -1.57
CA LEU A 54 -11.42 -1.77 -1.38
C LEU A 54 -12.30 -2.87 -0.77
N ARG A 55 -13.50 -2.52 -0.35
CA ARG A 55 -14.52 -3.47 0.17
C ARG A 55 -15.51 -3.91 -0.91
N ASP A 56 -15.38 -3.39 -2.11
CA ASP A 56 -16.28 -3.66 -3.23
C ASP A 56 -15.45 -4.19 -4.42
N HIS A 57 -15.65 -5.46 -4.75
CA HIS A 57 -14.90 -6.16 -5.80
C HIS A 57 -15.08 -5.48 -7.16
N GLY A 58 -16.32 -5.19 -7.57
CA GLY A 58 -16.57 -4.56 -8.87
C GLY A 58 -15.95 -3.17 -8.99
N SER A 59 -15.93 -2.41 -7.87
CA SER A 59 -15.24 -1.12 -7.81
C SER A 59 -13.73 -1.28 -7.96
N LEU A 60 -13.12 -2.32 -7.37
CA LEU A 60 -11.70 -2.61 -7.51
C LEU A 60 -11.33 -3.08 -8.91
N GLU A 61 -12.09 -4.01 -9.46
CA GLU A 61 -11.91 -4.51 -10.83
C GLU A 61 -11.89 -3.36 -11.83
N ALA A 62 -12.90 -2.48 -11.79
CA ALA A 62 -12.97 -1.31 -12.65
C ALA A 62 -11.77 -0.35 -12.47
N ALA A 63 -11.32 -0.15 -11.23
CA ALA A 63 -10.18 0.72 -10.95
C ALA A 63 -8.85 0.13 -11.44
N VAL A 64 -8.64 -1.18 -11.29
CA VAL A 64 -7.44 -1.86 -11.81
C VAL A 64 -7.45 -1.87 -13.33
N PHE A 65 -8.59 -2.19 -13.96
CA PHE A 65 -8.73 -2.13 -15.42
C PHE A 65 -8.37 -0.76 -15.97
N ARG A 66 -8.89 0.31 -15.35
CA ARG A 66 -8.58 1.69 -15.73
C ARG A 66 -7.09 2.01 -15.59
N ALA A 67 -6.44 1.56 -14.53
CA ALA A 67 -5.01 1.75 -14.33
C ALA A 67 -4.19 1.01 -15.40
N VAL A 68 -4.53 -0.24 -15.70
CA VAL A 68 -3.84 -1.06 -16.72
C VAL A 68 -4.00 -0.47 -18.12
N ASP A 69 -5.20 0.02 -18.46
CA ASP A 69 -5.46 0.72 -19.73
C ASP A 69 -4.61 1.99 -19.85
N PHE A 70 -4.55 2.78 -18.79
CA PHE A 70 -3.69 3.98 -18.74
C PHE A 70 -2.20 3.66 -18.94
N PHE A 71 -1.73 2.53 -18.45
CA PHE A 71 -0.33 2.07 -18.63
C PHE A 71 -0.05 1.45 -19.99
N GLY A 72 -1.07 1.23 -20.82
CA GLY A 72 -0.90 0.55 -22.11
C GLY A 72 -0.72 -0.96 -22.00
N GLY A 73 -1.16 -1.59 -20.90
CA GLY A 73 -1.24 -3.04 -20.70
C GLY A 73 -0.20 -3.64 -19.77
N ALA A 74 0.98 -3.03 -19.57
CA ALA A 74 2.00 -3.54 -18.64
C ALA A 74 2.03 -2.74 -17.33
N THR A 75 2.20 -3.42 -16.21
CA THR A 75 2.31 -2.81 -14.88
C THR A 75 3.65 -3.18 -14.24
N ASP A 76 4.52 -2.20 -14.01
CA ASP A 76 5.82 -2.44 -13.37
C ASP A 76 5.70 -2.55 -11.84
N VAL A 77 4.85 -1.74 -11.22
CA VAL A 77 4.78 -1.66 -9.75
C VAL A 77 3.35 -1.63 -9.26
N VAL A 78 3.02 -2.51 -8.33
CA VAL A 78 1.81 -2.44 -7.51
C VAL A 78 2.19 -2.11 -6.07
N VAL A 79 1.55 -1.08 -5.49
CA VAL A 79 1.74 -0.73 -4.08
C VAL A 79 0.40 -0.81 -3.34
N ASN A 80 0.23 -1.83 -2.54
CA ASN A 80 -0.91 -2.01 -1.65
C ASN A 80 -0.67 -1.23 -0.36
N CYS A 81 -1.11 0.05 -0.35
CA CYS A 81 -0.85 0.99 0.74
C CYS A 81 -2.12 1.42 1.49
N ALA A 82 -3.30 1.21 0.92
CA ALA A 82 -4.54 1.55 1.62
C ALA A 82 -4.64 0.81 2.96
N GLY A 83 -5.01 1.52 4.00
CA GLY A 83 -5.09 0.95 5.33
C GLY A 83 -5.90 1.80 6.30
N LEU A 84 -6.22 1.19 7.42
CA LEU A 84 -6.87 1.79 8.59
C LEU A 84 -5.92 1.66 9.77
N VAL A 85 -5.88 2.67 10.64
CA VAL A 85 -5.14 2.63 11.91
C VAL A 85 -6.16 2.79 13.01
N GLU A 86 -6.43 1.68 13.70
CA GLU A 86 -7.40 1.64 14.79
C GLU A 86 -6.78 0.89 15.98
N PHE A 87 -6.92 1.45 17.17
CA PHE A 87 -6.54 0.84 18.44
C PHE A 87 -7.77 0.82 19.36
N ALA A 88 -8.05 -0.34 19.93
CA ALA A 88 -9.15 -0.51 20.88
C ALA A 88 -8.81 -1.62 21.87
N PRO A 89 -9.29 -1.59 23.12
CA PRO A 89 -9.32 -2.76 23.99
C PRO A 89 -9.98 -3.94 23.29
N PHE A 90 -9.54 -5.16 23.56
CA PHE A 90 -10.02 -6.34 22.84
C PHE A 90 -11.54 -6.52 22.95
N ASP A 91 -12.11 -6.25 24.10
CA ASP A 91 -13.53 -6.35 24.41
C ASP A 91 -14.39 -5.22 23.81
N GLU A 92 -13.76 -4.18 23.24
CA GLU A 92 -14.41 -3.09 22.50
C GLU A 92 -14.35 -3.27 20.98
N ILE A 93 -13.64 -4.29 20.48
CA ILE A 93 -13.57 -4.57 19.04
C ILE A 93 -14.85 -5.27 18.60
N ASP A 94 -15.70 -4.57 17.86
CA ASP A 94 -16.87 -5.18 17.23
C ASP A 94 -16.52 -5.96 15.95
N VAL A 95 -17.43 -6.82 15.53
CA VAL A 95 -17.26 -7.66 14.33
C VAL A 95 -17.13 -6.81 13.07
N ASP A 96 -17.87 -5.71 12.99
CA ASP A 96 -17.84 -4.81 11.82
C ASP A 96 -16.48 -4.12 11.67
N ALA A 97 -15.86 -3.69 12.78
CA ALA A 97 -14.51 -3.13 12.77
C ALA A 97 -13.48 -4.17 12.33
N TRP A 98 -13.62 -5.41 12.84
CA TRP A 98 -12.78 -6.54 12.47
C TRP A 98 -12.87 -6.85 10.98
N GLU A 99 -14.09 -7.08 10.46
CA GLU A 99 -14.33 -7.41 9.05
C GLU A 99 -13.89 -6.27 8.12
N ARG A 100 -14.18 -5.01 8.48
CA ARG A 100 -13.77 -3.83 7.73
C ARG A 100 -12.24 -3.76 7.61
N THR A 101 -11.52 -4.01 8.70
CA THR A 101 -10.05 -3.94 8.70
C THR A 101 -9.44 -5.05 7.87
N LEU A 102 -9.92 -6.29 8.01
CA LEU A 102 -9.45 -7.41 7.18
C LEU A 102 -9.80 -7.20 5.70
N ALA A 103 -10.98 -6.67 5.40
CA ALA A 103 -11.36 -6.36 4.02
C ALA A 103 -10.40 -5.34 3.38
N VAL A 104 -10.00 -4.30 4.11
CA VAL A 104 -9.08 -3.28 3.58
C VAL A 104 -7.64 -3.77 3.53
N HIS A 105 -7.15 -4.48 4.56
CA HIS A 105 -5.75 -4.86 4.67
C HIS A 105 -5.37 -6.16 3.94
N LEU A 106 -6.32 -7.07 3.74
CA LEU A 106 -6.07 -8.40 3.17
C LEU A 106 -6.88 -8.65 1.90
N THR A 107 -8.22 -8.57 1.98
CA THR A 107 -9.07 -8.87 0.83
C THR A 107 -8.84 -7.89 -0.32
N GLY A 108 -8.74 -6.59 -0.03
CA GLY A 108 -8.46 -5.57 -1.03
C GLY A 108 -7.14 -5.80 -1.78
N PRO A 109 -5.99 -5.94 -1.09
CA PRO A 109 -4.72 -6.30 -1.71
C PRO A 109 -4.76 -7.58 -2.55
N TYR A 110 -5.45 -8.63 -2.06
CA TYR A 110 -5.66 -9.85 -2.84
C TYR A 110 -6.41 -9.56 -4.15
N LEU A 111 -7.53 -8.84 -4.10
CA LEU A 111 -8.33 -8.51 -5.27
C LEU A 111 -7.55 -7.63 -6.26
N VAL A 112 -6.84 -6.61 -5.77
CA VAL A 112 -5.99 -5.76 -6.62
C VAL A 112 -4.95 -6.60 -7.37
N LEU A 113 -4.33 -7.56 -6.68
CA LEU A 113 -3.31 -8.42 -7.31
C LEU A 113 -3.92 -9.46 -8.26
N ALA A 114 -5.07 -10.03 -7.91
CA ALA A 114 -5.77 -10.95 -8.79
C ALA A 114 -6.10 -10.31 -10.15
N GLU A 115 -6.57 -9.06 -10.14
CA GLU A 115 -6.88 -8.30 -11.35
C GLU A 115 -5.62 -7.75 -12.08
N ALA A 116 -4.57 -7.36 -11.33
CA ALA A 116 -3.36 -6.79 -11.92
C ALA A 116 -2.35 -7.85 -12.40
N LEU A 117 -2.48 -9.12 -11.98
CA LEU A 117 -1.48 -10.15 -12.25
C LEU A 117 -1.21 -10.36 -13.75
N PRO A 118 -2.20 -10.36 -14.66
CA PRO A 118 -1.92 -10.45 -16.09
C PRO A 118 -1.01 -9.32 -16.58
N SER A 119 -1.24 -8.08 -16.15
CA SER A 119 -0.44 -6.92 -16.57
C SER A 119 0.95 -6.86 -15.90
N LEU A 120 1.10 -7.43 -14.69
CA LEU A 120 2.41 -7.60 -14.04
C LEU A 120 3.29 -8.59 -14.82
N ARG A 121 2.69 -9.63 -15.41
CA ARG A 121 3.39 -10.63 -16.24
C ARG A 121 3.92 -10.06 -17.56
N GLU A 122 3.38 -8.95 -18.02
CA GLU A 122 3.85 -8.24 -19.22
C GLU A 122 5.07 -7.32 -18.95
N SER A 123 5.48 -7.18 -17.69
CA SER A 123 6.62 -6.36 -17.30
C SER A 123 7.86 -7.19 -17.00
N ASP A 124 9.00 -6.78 -17.55
CA ASP A 124 10.32 -7.40 -17.27
C ASP A 124 10.88 -7.07 -15.89
N ARG A 125 10.20 -6.17 -15.12
CA ARG A 125 10.68 -5.65 -13.84
C ARG A 125 9.58 -5.53 -12.78
N ALA A 126 8.56 -6.37 -12.89
CA ALA A 126 7.40 -6.35 -12.01
C ALA A 126 7.77 -6.45 -10.53
N HIS A 127 7.19 -5.60 -9.70
CA HIS A 127 7.40 -5.60 -8.26
C HIS A 127 6.12 -5.24 -7.50
N VAL A 128 5.75 -6.06 -6.55
CA VAL A 128 4.62 -5.85 -5.65
C VAL A 128 5.13 -5.42 -4.28
N PHE A 129 4.66 -4.27 -3.80
CA PHE A 129 4.91 -3.79 -2.44
C PHE A 129 3.62 -3.86 -1.61
N ASN A 130 3.65 -4.58 -0.50
CA ASN A 130 2.55 -4.61 0.47
C ASN A 130 2.95 -3.84 1.73
N ILE A 131 2.17 -2.85 2.13
CA ILE A 131 2.47 -2.08 3.35
C ILE A 131 1.96 -2.81 4.59
N GLY A 132 2.87 -3.51 5.24
CA GLY A 132 2.70 -4.13 6.53
C GLY A 132 2.83 -3.14 7.69
N ALA A 133 3.41 -3.58 8.79
CA ALA A 133 3.83 -2.75 9.92
C ALA A 133 4.74 -3.57 10.86
N ALA A 134 5.76 -2.96 11.44
CA ALA A 134 6.63 -3.62 12.43
C ALA A 134 5.87 -4.07 13.68
N LEU A 135 4.82 -3.37 14.07
CA LEU A 135 3.96 -3.73 15.19
C LEU A 135 3.26 -5.10 15.04
N ALA A 136 3.26 -5.69 13.85
CA ALA A 136 2.73 -7.04 13.65
C ALA A 136 3.52 -8.10 14.42
N SER A 137 4.82 -7.87 14.65
CA SER A 137 5.72 -8.78 15.38
C SER A 137 5.80 -8.47 16.87
N ASP A 138 5.58 -7.21 17.25
CA ASP A 138 5.65 -6.75 18.65
C ASP A 138 4.48 -5.78 18.96
N PRO A 139 3.25 -6.32 19.12
CA PRO A 139 2.08 -5.50 19.35
C PRO A 139 1.97 -5.05 20.81
N GLY A 140 1.69 -3.78 21.03
CA GLY A 140 1.30 -3.25 22.34
C GLY A 140 -0.19 -3.46 22.66
N PRO A 141 -0.64 -3.09 23.88
CA PRO A 141 -2.04 -3.15 24.27
C PRO A 141 -2.96 -2.42 23.28
N GLY A 142 -4.14 -2.95 23.04
CA GLY A 142 -5.14 -2.37 22.13
C GLY A 142 -4.82 -2.50 20.65
N ALA A 143 -3.75 -3.21 20.27
CA ALA A 143 -3.33 -3.38 18.89
C ALA A 143 -3.85 -4.67 18.23
N ALA A 144 -4.69 -5.45 18.88
CA ALA A 144 -5.07 -6.79 18.43
C ALA A 144 -5.59 -6.81 16.99
N LEU A 145 -6.47 -5.90 16.63
CA LEU A 145 -7.05 -5.80 15.29
C LEU A 145 -5.99 -5.43 14.23
N LEU A 146 -5.22 -4.39 14.51
CA LEU A 146 -4.19 -3.91 13.59
C LEU A 146 -3.05 -4.93 13.45
N ALA A 147 -2.59 -5.52 14.55
CA ALA A 147 -1.53 -6.52 14.55
C ALA A 147 -1.94 -7.79 13.80
N ALA A 148 -3.14 -8.31 14.03
CA ALA A 148 -3.65 -9.49 13.33
C ALA A 148 -3.70 -9.25 11.81
N SER A 149 -4.24 -8.10 11.39
CA SER A 149 -4.33 -7.78 9.97
C SER A 149 -2.95 -7.58 9.31
N LYS A 150 -2.01 -6.91 9.99
CA LYS A 150 -0.67 -6.66 9.45
C LYS A 150 0.23 -7.90 9.49
N ALA A 151 0.05 -8.79 10.46
CA ALA A 151 0.66 -10.14 10.44
C ALA A 151 0.13 -10.96 9.25
N GLY A 152 -1.16 -10.85 8.94
CA GLY A 152 -1.76 -11.42 7.74
C GLY A 152 -1.12 -10.87 6.45
N VAL A 153 -0.87 -9.57 6.36
CA VAL A 153 -0.17 -8.96 5.21
C VAL A 153 1.24 -9.53 5.03
N ALA A 154 1.98 -9.71 6.13
CA ALA A 154 3.32 -10.31 6.07
C ALA A 154 3.28 -11.78 5.62
N GLY A 155 2.33 -12.56 6.15
CA GLY A 155 2.08 -13.93 5.72
C GLY A 155 1.71 -14.03 4.25
N PHE A 156 0.79 -13.17 3.80
CA PHE A 156 0.39 -13.07 2.39
C PHE A 156 1.56 -12.70 1.49
N GLY A 157 2.39 -11.72 1.87
CA GLY A 157 3.58 -11.32 1.11
C GLY A 157 4.57 -12.46 0.93
N ARG A 158 4.82 -13.27 1.98
CA ARG A 158 5.70 -14.45 1.91
C ARG A 158 5.15 -15.52 0.95
N ALA A 159 3.85 -15.80 1.02
CA ALA A 159 3.21 -16.76 0.13
C ALA A 159 3.25 -16.30 -1.33
N LEU A 160 2.89 -15.03 -1.58
CA LEU A 160 2.97 -14.44 -2.92
C LEU A 160 4.38 -14.48 -3.51
N HIS A 161 5.41 -14.21 -2.69
CA HIS A 161 6.79 -14.31 -3.15
C HIS A 161 7.12 -15.73 -3.61
N ALA A 162 6.73 -16.74 -2.85
CA ALA A 162 6.96 -18.13 -3.21
C ALA A 162 6.28 -18.52 -4.53
N ASP A 163 5.07 -18.00 -4.77
CA ASP A 163 4.29 -18.28 -5.97
C ASP A 163 4.80 -17.51 -7.20
N LEU A 164 5.17 -16.23 -7.04
CA LEU A 164 5.41 -15.31 -8.15
C LEU A 164 6.90 -15.11 -8.50
N ALA A 165 7.84 -15.40 -7.58
CA ALA A 165 9.26 -15.27 -7.86
C ALA A 165 9.73 -16.17 -9.04
N PRO A 166 9.21 -17.41 -9.23
CA PRO A 166 9.54 -18.20 -10.42
C PRO A 166 9.08 -17.57 -11.74
N GLU A 167 8.12 -16.64 -11.70
CA GLU A 167 7.64 -15.88 -12.85
C GLU A 167 8.40 -14.54 -13.04
N GLY A 168 9.42 -14.27 -12.21
CA GLY A 168 10.20 -13.02 -12.25
C GLY A 168 9.52 -11.84 -11.58
N ILE A 169 8.37 -12.02 -10.94
CA ILE A 169 7.66 -10.96 -10.21
C ILE A 169 8.17 -10.89 -8.76
N ARG A 170 8.78 -9.78 -8.40
CA ARG A 170 9.28 -9.55 -7.05
C ARG A 170 8.15 -9.16 -6.09
N VAL A 171 8.26 -9.58 -4.85
CA VAL A 171 7.30 -9.20 -3.79
C VAL A 171 8.07 -8.76 -2.55
N THR A 172 7.79 -7.57 -2.06
CA THR A 172 8.36 -7.03 -0.81
C THR A 172 7.26 -6.57 0.11
N THR A 173 7.28 -7.03 1.35
CA THR A 173 6.44 -6.48 2.43
C THR A 173 7.22 -5.39 3.16
N VAL A 174 6.73 -4.17 3.10
CA VAL A 174 7.34 -3.03 3.78
C VAL A 174 6.81 -2.97 5.21
N LEU A 175 7.70 -2.92 6.19
CA LEU A 175 7.38 -2.97 7.62
C LEU A 175 7.79 -1.65 8.30
N PRO A 176 7.04 -0.56 8.09
CA PRO A 176 7.31 0.69 8.77
C PRO A 176 6.97 0.57 10.26
N ARG A 177 7.74 1.26 11.11
CA ARG A 177 7.42 1.44 12.52
C ARG A 177 6.30 2.49 12.66
N LEU A 178 6.62 3.67 13.10
CA LEU A 178 5.68 4.77 13.22
C LEU A 178 5.91 5.79 12.09
N VAL A 179 4.87 6.13 11.36
CA VAL A 179 4.96 7.08 10.26
C VAL A 179 3.96 8.22 10.45
N ASP A 180 4.40 9.45 10.30
CA ASP A 180 3.57 10.65 10.45
C ASP A 180 2.53 10.74 9.32
N THR A 181 1.41 10.10 9.53
CA THR A 181 0.30 10.03 8.58
C THR A 181 -1.00 10.52 9.23
N PRO A 182 -1.97 10.94 8.42
CA PRO A 182 -3.32 11.25 8.94
C PRO A 182 -3.96 10.08 9.70
N GLY A 183 -3.64 8.83 9.34
CA GLY A 183 -4.13 7.64 10.04
C GLY A 183 -3.55 7.49 11.45
N LEU A 184 -2.30 7.87 11.66
CA LEU A 184 -1.65 7.84 12.97
C LEU A 184 -2.05 9.04 13.85
N ALA A 185 -2.44 10.16 13.25
CA ALA A 185 -2.66 11.42 13.95
C ALA A 185 -3.58 11.31 15.21
N PRO A 186 -4.71 10.57 15.19
CA PRO A 186 -5.56 10.39 16.36
C PRO A 186 -4.91 9.62 17.52
N TRP A 187 -3.81 8.92 17.24
CA TRP A 187 -3.16 7.97 18.15
C TRP A 187 -1.76 8.42 18.59
N LYS A 188 -1.30 9.61 18.18
CA LYS A 188 0.07 10.09 18.43
C LYS A 188 0.46 10.08 19.91
N ASP A 189 -0.46 10.43 20.79
CA ASP A 189 -0.21 10.49 22.24
C ASP A 189 0.16 9.11 22.84
N ARG A 190 -0.25 8.00 22.18
CA ARG A 190 0.14 6.64 22.59
C ARG A 190 1.63 6.35 22.42
N PHE A 191 2.28 7.14 21.56
CA PHE A 191 3.65 6.94 21.12
C PHE A 191 4.55 8.11 21.50
N GLU A 192 4.19 8.83 22.57
CA GLU A 192 4.99 9.94 23.07
C GLU A 192 6.42 9.46 23.39
N GLY A 193 7.41 10.21 22.92
CA GLY A 193 8.84 9.85 23.06
C GLY A 193 9.36 8.83 22.03
N SER A 194 8.51 8.26 21.18
CA SER A 194 8.95 7.36 20.11
C SER A 194 9.38 8.15 18.86
N ALA A 195 10.35 7.60 18.12
CA ALA A 195 10.72 8.16 16.82
C ALA A 195 9.59 7.92 15.81
N ILE A 196 9.20 8.96 15.08
CA ILE A 196 8.18 8.91 14.05
C ILE A 196 8.83 9.36 12.74
N SER A 197 8.86 8.48 11.74
CA SER A 197 9.42 8.78 10.43
C SER A 197 8.43 9.52 9.53
N SER A 198 8.96 10.14 8.46
CA SER A 198 8.12 10.78 7.45
C SER A 198 7.58 9.77 6.43
N PRO A 199 6.43 10.03 5.79
CA PRO A 199 5.98 9.24 4.64
C PRO A 199 7.01 9.20 3.50
N ASP A 200 7.79 10.26 3.30
CA ASP A 200 8.84 10.32 2.29
C ASP A 200 9.99 9.34 2.58
N THR A 201 10.32 9.10 3.84
CA THR A 201 11.30 8.07 4.24
C THR A 201 10.87 6.70 3.70
N VAL A 202 9.61 6.32 3.92
CA VAL A 202 9.07 5.04 3.43
C VAL A 202 9.07 5.00 1.90
N ALA A 203 8.66 6.10 1.25
CA ALA A 203 8.61 6.19 -0.21
C ALA A 203 10.00 6.05 -0.85
N ASN A 204 11.03 6.67 -0.26
CA ASN A 204 12.41 6.53 -0.74
C ASN A 204 12.91 5.09 -0.56
N ARG A 205 12.62 4.42 0.56
CA ARG A 205 13.01 3.02 0.78
C ARG A 205 12.34 2.07 -0.22
N ILE A 206 11.07 2.33 -0.59
CA ILE A 206 10.36 1.57 -1.63
C ILE A 206 11.02 1.81 -3.00
N TRP A 207 11.37 3.05 -3.31
CA TRP A 207 12.07 3.41 -4.54
C TRP A 207 13.43 2.70 -4.65
N ASP A 208 14.21 2.73 -3.57
CA ASP A 208 15.52 2.08 -3.53
C ASP A 208 15.40 0.56 -3.70
N ALA A 209 14.43 -0.06 -3.02
CA ALA A 209 14.15 -1.50 -3.16
C ALA A 209 13.68 -1.87 -4.56
N TYR A 210 12.91 -1.01 -5.25
CA TYR A 210 12.51 -1.24 -6.63
C TYR A 210 13.70 -1.32 -7.58
N HIS A 211 14.76 -0.53 -7.34
CA HIS A 211 15.97 -0.46 -8.16
C HIS A 211 17.09 -1.41 -7.71
N ALA A 212 16.93 -2.07 -6.56
CA ALA A 212 17.89 -3.07 -6.10
C ALA A 212 17.69 -4.39 -6.87
N ASP A 213 18.80 -5.06 -7.20
CA ASP A 213 18.77 -6.37 -7.86
C ASP A 213 18.24 -7.46 -6.92
N ASP A 214 18.53 -7.34 -5.62
CA ASP A 214 18.17 -8.26 -4.54
C ASP A 214 17.29 -7.58 -3.48
N ALA A 215 16.13 -7.07 -3.91
CA ALA A 215 15.18 -6.47 -2.98
C ALA A 215 14.74 -7.47 -1.90
N PRO A 216 14.75 -7.06 -0.62
CA PRO A 216 14.40 -7.97 0.47
C PRO A 216 12.92 -8.35 0.43
N LEU A 217 12.60 -9.58 0.89
CA LEU A 217 11.22 -10.03 1.04
C LEU A 217 10.46 -9.18 2.08
N GLU A 218 11.14 -8.80 3.15
CA GLU A 218 10.64 -7.89 4.19
C GLU A 218 11.59 -6.71 4.35
N LEU A 219 11.06 -5.50 4.19
CA LEU A 219 11.79 -4.24 4.24
C LEU A 219 11.39 -3.46 5.49
N GLU A 220 12.23 -3.50 6.53
CA GLU A 220 12.04 -2.67 7.71
C GLU A 220 12.35 -1.21 7.42
N VAL A 221 11.52 -0.30 7.97
CA VAL A 221 11.68 1.15 7.85
C VAL A 221 11.48 1.78 9.23
N ASP A 222 12.56 2.36 9.75
CA ASP A 222 12.62 3.05 11.05
C ASP A 222 12.23 4.52 10.94
#